data_78acc8340435dec156effd99cb4a447d
#
_entry.id   78acc8340435dec156effd99cb4a447d
#
_cell.length_a   1.000
_cell.length_b   1.000
_cell.length_c   1.000
_cell.angle_alpha   90.00
_cell.angle_beta   90.00
_cell.angle_gamma   90.00
#
_symmetry.space_group_name_H-M   'P 1'
#
loop_
_entity.id
_entity.type
_entity.pdbx_description
1 polymer ?
#
loop_
_entity_poly.entity_id
_entity_poly.type
_entity_poly.pdbx_seq_one_letter_code
_entity_poly.pdbx_strand_id
1 'polypeptide(L)'
;MERYDLVYRLYDEYDTKTLREYQEFVDVFPPVDSRVALEHWQSATEELEERKDEIRSAFAAGETFAEVAARATRDQAFTALDLEAKYGRAVNVLVLDVDETLRSAGGTDNEIPRETLHMLTEFYEAGVPIVICTGQTLENVKGFAIQGLGSEIVHSGDLSIVYEAGTGVFTPGHGADTKQLLYEDLDAEIRTVFDDVRSRVLPEAPEDLRRGCHLQGNEFNVTMKPNYETGSSRAREIIDEALIYLIDLLADAVGATLEDGDADGNGGRTLAGEPIAHWTRAFYADQDPEIRAVLESEGAYPDLDVDAVPDALEAVLERIDVAYYEADAAEIGSLELNKVVGVERALDVLDVEDPFALVMGDSKSDLRVMEWIAENDAGIAAAPEHASRDTVEHVLETDELIFDRGKSVDVLRTVYALNRLNRLH
;
A
#
# COMPACT_ATOMS: atom_id res chain seq x y z
N MET A 1 5.01 12.06 32.55
CA MET A 1 6.17 12.90 32.89
C MET A 1 7.38 12.01 33.22
N GLU A 2 7.24 11.05 34.11
CA GLU A 2 8.34 10.15 34.51
C GLU A 2 9.01 9.38 33.35
N ARG A 3 8.23 8.95 32.34
CA ARG A 3 8.78 8.24 31.16
C ARG A 3 9.61 9.14 30.24
N TYR A 4 9.15 10.34 30.00
CA TYR A 4 9.92 11.33 29.22
C TYR A 4 11.26 11.60 29.90
N ASP A 5 11.28 11.74 31.23
CA ASP A 5 12.50 11.94 32.00
C ASP A 5 13.46 10.75 31.87
N LEU A 6 12.94 9.51 31.86
CA LEU A 6 13.75 8.30 31.65
C LEU A 6 14.34 8.22 30.24
N VAL A 7 13.57 8.58 29.20
CA VAL A 7 14.07 8.63 27.82
C VAL A 7 15.08 9.78 27.66
N TYR A 8 14.87 10.96 28.26
CA TYR A 8 15.88 12.01 28.30
C TYR A 8 17.20 11.51 28.90
N ARG A 9 17.10 10.89 30.07
CA ARG A 9 18.26 10.32 30.76
C ARG A 9 18.97 9.27 29.89
N LEU A 10 18.23 8.40 29.21
CA LEU A 10 18.78 7.38 28.33
C LEU A 10 19.67 7.98 27.23
N TYR A 11 19.18 9.00 26.53
CA TYR A 11 19.87 9.60 25.40
C TYR A 11 20.93 10.65 25.82
N ASP A 12 20.84 11.19 27.03
CA ASP A 12 21.82 12.17 27.52
C ASP A 12 23.03 11.51 28.25
N GLU A 13 22.80 10.36 28.91
CA GLU A 13 23.84 9.69 29.72
C GLU A 13 24.58 8.58 28.96
N TYR A 14 24.00 8.01 27.89
CA TYR A 14 24.56 6.87 27.14
C TYR A 14 24.89 7.21 25.71
N ASP A 15 25.96 6.61 25.17
CA ASP A 15 26.32 6.72 23.76
C ASP A 15 25.44 5.82 22.88
N THR A 16 24.17 6.21 22.79
CA THR A 16 23.16 5.48 22.01
C THR A 16 23.43 5.52 20.51
N LYS A 17 24.24 6.48 20.02
CA LYS A 17 24.60 6.53 18.61
C LYS A 17 25.51 5.36 18.26
N THR A 18 26.60 5.19 19.00
CA THR A 18 27.49 4.06 18.78
C THR A 18 26.78 2.72 19.03
N LEU A 19 25.89 2.66 20.02
CA LEU A 19 25.08 1.46 20.27
C LEU A 19 24.25 1.07 19.04
N ARG A 20 23.58 2.04 18.37
CA ARG A 20 22.82 1.77 17.13
C ARG A 20 23.72 1.36 15.97
N GLU A 21 24.89 1.98 15.81
CA GLU A 21 25.84 1.60 14.77
C GLU A 21 26.27 0.13 14.92
N TYR A 22 26.49 -0.36 16.16
CA TYR A 22 26.76 -1.77 16.41
C TYR A 22 25.54 -2.64 16.14
N GLN A 23 24.36 -2.23 16.57
CA GLN A 23 23.12 -2.97 16.33
C GLN A 23 22.86 -3.13 14.83
N GLU A 24 22.92 -2.03 14.06
CA GLU A 24 22.73 -2.06 12.61
C GLU A 24 23.75 -2.97 11.91
N PHE A 25 25.01 -2.93 12.36
CA PHE A 25 26.03 -3.81 11.80
C PHE A 25 25.73 -5.28 12.10
N VAL A 26 25.33 -5.61 13.32
CA VAL A 26 25.04 -6.99 13.73
C VAL A 26 23.78 -7.52 13.00
N ASP A 27 22.74 -6.71 12.90
CA ASP A 27 21.45 -7.07 12.32
C ASP A 27 21.53 -7.29 10.79
N VAL A 28 22.31 -6.47 10.09
CA VAL A 28 22.35 -6.45 8.62
C VAL A 28 23.54 -7.21 8.04
N PHE A 29 24.48 -7.59 8.90
CA PHE A 29 25.68 -8.29 8.44
C PHE A 29 25.35 -9.74 8.01
N PRO A 30 25.53 -10.09 6.73
CA PRO A 30 25.18 -11.42 6.28
C PRO A 30 26.18 -12.46 6.81
N PRO A 31 25.75 -13.70 7.05
CA PRO A 31 26.65 -14.83 7.29
C PRO A 31 27.67 -14.93 6.15
N VAL A 32 28.95 -14.92 6.46
CA VAL A 32 30.01 -14.99 5.47
C VAL A 32 30.92 -16.18 5.74
N ASP A 33 31.42 -16.80 4.68
CA ASP A 33 32.40 -17.89 4.75
C ASP A 33 33.82 -17.44 5.10
N SER A 34 33.98 -16.15 5.44
CA SER A 34 35.27 -15.58 5.84
C SER A 34 35.42 -15.61 7.35
N ARG A 35 36.44 -16.33 7.82
CA ARG A 35 36.78 -16.40 9.25
C ARG A 35 37.04 -15.02 9.85
N VAL A 36 37.73 -14.12 9.14
CA VAL A 36 38.03 -12.76 9.62
C VAL A 36 36.77 -11.95 9.78
N ALA A 37 35.84 -12.03 8.83
CA ALA A 37 34.57 -11.32 8.91
C ALA A 37 33.70 -11.87 10.05
N LEU A 38 33.69 -13.18 10.27
CA LEU A 38 32.98 -13.80 11.38
C LEU A 38 33.57 -13.35 12.74
N GLU A 39 34.90 -13.35 12.88
CA GLU A 39 35.56 -12.86 14.10
C GLU A 39 35.23 -11.39 14.37
N HIS A 40 35.15 -10.56 13.32
CA HIS A 40 34.75 -9.15 13.46
C HIS A 40 33.30 -9.00 13.89
N TRP A 41 32.40 -9.78 13.28
CA TRP A 41 30.97 -9.77 13.65
C TRP A 41 30.78 -10.25 15.09
N GLN A 42 31.48 -11.30 15.53
CA GLN A 42 31.41 -11.78 16.92
C GLN A 42 31.91 -10.70 17.91
N SER A 43 33.02 -10.02 17.60
CA SER A 43 33.52 -8.92 18.45
C SER A 43 32.52 -7.75 18.51
N ALA A 44 31.87 -7.42 17.39
CA ALA A 44 30.83 -6.38 17.38
C ALA A 44 29.60 -6.79 18.21
N THR A 45 29.22 -8.05 18.16
CA THR A 45 28.12 -8.60 18.99
C THR A 45 28.44 -8.55 20.48
N GLU A 46 29.67 -8.90 20.86
CA GLU A 46 30.14 -8.82 22.26
C GLU A 46 30.10 -7.37 22.76
N GLU A 47 30.63 -6.41 21.99
CA GLU A 47 30.60 -4.98 22.34
C GLU A 47 29.18 -4.43 22.44
N LEU A 48 28.29 -4.84 21.51
CA LEU A 48 26.87 -4.49 21.55
C LEU A 48 26.21 -4.92 22.86
N GLU A 49 26.42 -6.18 23.26
CA GLU A 49 25.83 -6.72 24.47
C GLU A 49 26.39 -6.06 25.74
N GLU A 50 27.69 -5.79 25.78
CA GLU A 50 28.30 -5.02 26.90
C GLU A 50 27.65 -3.67 27.10
N ARG A 51 27.42 -2.92 26.00
CA ARG A 51 26.75 -1.59 26.04
C ARG A 51 25.26 -1.70 26.44
N LYS A 52 24.55 -2.73 25.96
CA LYS A 52 23.19 -3.00 26.38
C LYS A 52 23.14 -3.32 27.88
N ASP A 53 24.09 -4.08 28.42
CA ASP A 53 24.14 -4.46 29.84
C ASP A 53 24.38 -3.25 30.75
N GLU A 54 25.13 -2.24 30.30
CA GLU A 54 25.23 -0.98 31.04
C GLU A 54 23.87 -0.31 31.22
N ILE A 55 23.07 -0.24 30.16
CA ILE A 55 21.71 0.33 30.21
C ILE A 55 20.79 -0.56 31.01
N ARG A 56 20.82 -1.89 30.79
CA ARG A 56 20.02 -2.85 31.55
C ARG A 56 20.17 -2.73 33.05
N SER A 57 21.42 -2.48 33.50
CA SER A 57 21.71 -2.34 34.92
C SER A 57 21.30 -1.00 35.53
N ALA A 58 21.12 0.03 34.73
CA ALA A 58 20.88 1.40 35.17
C ALA A 58 19.39 1.79 35.25
N PHE A 59 18.51 1.05 34.60
CA PHE A 59 17.07 1.32 34.55
C PHE A 59 16.26 0.17 35.13
N ALA A 60 15.15 0.46 35.80
CA ALA A 60 14.24 -0.57 36.34
C ALA A 60 13.64 -1.45 35.24
N ALA A 61 13.39 -0.90 34.05
CA ALA A 61 12.96 -1.63 32.86
C ALA A 61 14.13 -1.68 31.84
N GLY A 62 15.30 -2.06 32.31
CA GLY A 62 16.56 -1.94 31.57
C GLY A 62 16.56 -2.61 30.21
N GLU A 63 15.93 -3.78 30.07
CA GLU A 63 15.81 -4.45 28.77
C GLU A 63 15.06 -3.59 27.76
N THR A 64 13.92 -3.01 28.14
CA THR A 64 13.15 -2.12 27.25
C THR A 64 13.97 -0.92 26.79
N PHE A 65 14.68 -0.26 27.73
CA PHE A 65 15.48 0.92 27.39
C PHE A 65 16.71 0.56 26.57
N ALA A 66 17.34 -0.58 26.80
CA ALA A 66 18.46 -1.07 25.98
C ALA A 66 18.02 -1.34 24.54
N GLU A 67 16.88 -2.01 24.34
CA GLU A 67 16.34 -2.30 23.02
C GLU A 67 15.87 -1.02 22.27
N VAL A 68 15.23 -0.09 22.98
CA VAL A 68 14.85 1.22 22.39
C VAL A 68 16.08 2.00 21.96
N ALA A 69 17.10 2.09 22.85
CA ALA A 69 18.34 2.82 22.54
C ALA A 69 19.13 2.21 21.38
N ALA A 70 19.08 0.89 21.25
CA ALA A 70 19.80 0.16 20.21
C ALA A 70 19.17 0.32 18.81
N ARG A 71 17.86 0.60 18.72
CA ARG A 71 17.15 0.66 17.43
C ARG A 71 16.57 2.02 17.07
N ALA A 72 16.10 2.79 18.05
CA ALA A 72 15.51 4.09 17.81
C ALA A 72 16.47 5.26 18.08
N THR A 73 16.38 6.30 17.28
CA THR A 73 17.01 7.59 17.59
C THR A 73 16.27 8.28 18.72
N ARG A 74 16.89 9.35 19.27
CA ARG A 74 16.23 10.18 20.29
C ARG A 74 14.87 10.67 19.81
N ASP A 75 14.82 11.25 18.62
CA ASP A 75 13.60 11.82 18.07
C ASP A 75 12.51 10.73 17.85
N GLN A 76 12.89 9.57 17.32
CA GLN A 76 12.00 8.43 17.16
C GLN A 76 11.45 7.94 18.51
N ALA A 77 12.27 7.90 19.55
CA ALA A 77 11.81 7.49 20.89
C ALA A 77 10.86 8.50 21.53
N PHE A 78 11.04 9.80 21.29
CA PHE A 78 10.11 10.84 21.75
C PHE A 78 8.80 10.81 20.94
N THR A 79 8.87 10.67 19.62
CA THR A 79 7.68 10.46 18.77
C THR A 79 6.91 9.22 19.22
N ALA A 80 7.59 8.15 19.57
CA ALA A 80 6.96 6.95 20.13
C ALA A 80 6.23 7.21 21.45
N LEU A 81 6.79 8.04 22.35
CA LEU A 81 6.09 8.46 23.58
C LEU A 81 4.88 9.35 23.29
N ASP A 82 4.96 10.24 22.31
CA ASP A 82 3.86 11.11 21.92
C ASP A 82 2.70 10.26 21.33
N LEU A 83 3.02 9.29 20.46
CA LEU A 83 2.03 8.33 19.93
C LEU A 83 1.44 7.46 21.04
N GLU A 84 2.26 7.01 22.00
CA GLU A 84 1.79 6.26 23.15
C GLU A 84 0.85 7.10 24.04
N ALA A 85 1.18 8.38 24.24
CA ALA A 85 0.32 9.29 24.98
C ALA A 85 -1.00 9.60 24.25
N LYS A 86 -0.97 9.61 22.92
CA LYS A 86 -2.13 9.84 22.06
C LYS A 86 -3.09 8.65 22.04
N TYR A 87 -2.57 7.45 21.85
CA TYR A 87 -3.38 6.25 21.60
C TYR A 87 -3.48 5.29 22.79
N GLY A 88 -2.48 5.22 23.65
CA GLY A 88 -2.42 4.29 24.78
C GLY A 88 -2.35 2.82 24.37
N ARG A 89 -2.03 2.53 23.09
CA ARG A 89 -2.05 1.18 22.50
C ARG A 89 -0.71 0.86 21.83
N ALA A 90 -0.37 -0.41 21.79
CA ALA A 90 0.72 -0.94 20.97
C ALA A 90 0.17 -1.40 19.63
N VAL A 91 0.96 -1.23 18.57
CA VAL A 91 0.66 -1.78 17.24
C VAL A 91 0.73 -3.30 17.34
N ASN A 92 -0.35 -3.97 16.92
CA ASN A 92 -0.49 -5.42 16.94
C ASN A 92 -0.61 -6.07 15.55
N VAL A 93 -0.59 -5.27 14.48
CA VAL A 93 -0.53 -5.74 13.09
C VAL A 93 0.11 -4.68 12.20
N LEU A 94 0.89 -5.11 11.20
CA LEU A 94 1.44 -4.23 10.17
C LEU A 94 0.64 -4.39 8.88
N VAL A 95 0.21 -3.28 8.26
CA VAL A 95 -0.43 -3.22 6.95
C VAL A 95 0.42 -2.36 6.05
N LEU A 96 1.10 -2.97 5.09
CA LEU A 96 2.22 -2.37 4.40
C LEU A 96 2.04 -2.42 2.89
N ASP A 97 1.98 -1.26 2.25
CA ASP A 97 2.18 -1.18 0.81
C ASP A 97 3.67 -1.36 0.46
N VAL A 98 3.97 -1.72 -0.78
CA VAL A 98 5.32 -2.09 -1.20
C VAL A 98 5.96 -1.03 -2.07
N ASP A 99 5.30 -0.67 -3.17
CA ASP A 99 5.88 0.22 -4.17
C ASP A 99 5.88 1.67 -3.67
N GLU A 100 6.98 2.37 -3.82
CA GLU A 100 7.21 3.73 -3.32
C GLU A 100 7.02 3.90 -1.79
N THR A 101 6.70 2.82 -1.08
CA THR A 101 6.52 2.78 0.38
C THR A 101 7.66 2.01 1.08
N LEU A 102 7.68 0.68 0.99
CA LEU A 102 8.79 -0.13 1.55
C LEU A 102 10.02 -0.13 0.66
N ARG A 103 9.84 -0.01 -0.64
CA ARG A 103 10.89 0.14 -1.64
C ARG A 103 10.62 1.36 -2.49
N SER A 104 11.66 1.99 -3.03
CA SER A 104 11.53 3.16 -3.91
C SER A 104 12.08 2.86 -5.30
N ALA A 105 11.30 3.18 -6.34
CA ALA A 105 11.70 3.05 -7.74
C ALA A 105 12.92 3.93 -8.11
N GLY A 106 13.31 4.87 -7.26
CA GLY A 106 14.55 5.65 -7.42
C GLY A 106 15.83 4.86 -7.15
N GLY A 107 15.73 3.65 -6.59
CA GLY A 107 16.86 2.74 -6.40
C GLY A 107 17.17 1.93 -7.66
N THR A 108 18.43 1.52 -7.83
CA THR A 108 18.85 0.70 -8.98
C THR A 108 18.34 -0.74 -8.93
N ASP A 109 17.96 -1.21 -7.75
CA ASP A 109 17.76 -2.64 -7.47
C ASP A 109 16.30 -2.99 -7.25
N ASN A 110 15.40 -2.01 -7.07
CA ASN A 110 13.97 -2.19 -6.79
C ASN A 110 13.70 -3.22 -5.65
N GLU A 111 14.61 -3.29 -4.69
CA GLU A 111 14.56 -4.20 -3.55
C GLU A 111 14.15 -3.44 -2.28
N ILE A 112 13.50 -4.13 -1.34
CA ILE A 112 13.26 -3.59 0.01
C ILE A 112 14.61 -3.52 0.73
N PRO A 113 14.96 -2.38 1.35
CA PRO A 113 16.22 -2.25 2.09
C PRO A 113 16.35 -3.32 3.18
N ARG A 114 17.58 -3.84 3.37
CA ARG A 114 17.84 -4.90 4.37
C ARG A 114 17.44 -4.49 5.78
N GLU A 115 17.66 -3.22 6.12
CA GLU A 115 17.26 -2.67 7.43
C GLU A 115 15.74 -2.76 7.63
N THR A 116 14.97 -2.46 6.58
CA THR A 116 13.51 -2.58 6.60
C THR A 116 13.10 -4.04 6.78
N LEU A 117 13.69 -4.97 6.00
CA LEU A 117 13.42 -6.40 6.13
C LEU A 117 13.76 -6.93 7.53
N HIS A 118 14.87 -6.48 8.11
CA HIS A 118 15.23 -6.87 9.47
C HIS A 118 14.20 -6.39 10.49
N MET A 119 13.76 -5.13 10.39
CA MET A 119 12.72 -4.62 11.28
C MET A 119 11.39 -5.37 11.15
N LEU A 120 11.01 -5.78 9.93
CA LEU A 120 9.82 -6.64 9.73
C LEU A 120 10.00 -8.01 10.43
N THR A 121 11.20 -8.58 10.39
CA THR A 121 11.53 -9.80 11.13
C THR A 121 11.39 -9.60 12.65
N GLU A 122 11.88 -8.48 13.19
CA GLU A 122 11.73 -8.13 14.61
C GLU A 122 10.25 -8.03 15.04
N PHE A 123 9.38 -7.46 14.20
CA PHE A 123 7.94 -7.43 14.47
C PHE A 123 7.33 -8.83 14.43
N TYR A 124 7.68 -9.63 13.44
CA TYR A 124 7.23 -11.01 13.33
C TYR A 124 7.64 -11.84 14.57
N GLU A 125 8.92 -11.75 14.99
CA GLU A 125 9.43 -12.43 16.18
C GLU A 125 8.76 -11.93 17.48
N ALA A 126 8.28 -10.68 17.50
CA ALA A 126 7.49 -10.13 18.58
C ALA A 126 6.01 -10.58 18.55
N GLY A 127 5.61 -11.40 17.58
CA GLY A 127 4.25 -11.90 17.41
C GLY A 127 3.29 -10.88 16.77
N VAL A 128 3.80 -9.94 15.99
CA VAL A 128 3.00 -8.96 15.23
C VAL A 128 2.87 -9.47 13.80
N PRO A 129 1.66 -9.87 13.37
CA PRO A 129 1.42 -10.34 12.01
C PRO A 129 1.60 -9.22 10.98
N ILE A 130 1.88 -9.64 9.74
CA ILE A 130 2.18 -8.73 8.63
C ILE A 130 1.17 -8.94 7.51
N VAL A 131 0.54 -7.85 7.07
CA VAL A 131 -0.31 -7.80 5.88
C VAL A 131 0.43 -6.97 4.82
N ILE A 132 0.85 -7.61 3.74
CA ILE A 132 1.33 -6.91 2.54
C ILE A 132 0.10 -6.52 1.72
N CYS A 133 -0.09 -5.23 1.47
CA CYS A 133 -1.27 -4.71 0.79
C CYS A 133 -0.85 -3.89 -0.44
N THR A 134 -1.03 -4.45 -1.65
CA THR A 134 -0.44 -3.90 -2.87
C THR A 134 -1.37 -3.97 -4.08
N GLY A 135 -1.15 -3.08 -5.06
CA GLY A 135 -1.78 -3.16 -6.38
C GLY A 135 -1.18 -4.22 -7.31
N GLN A 136 -0.10 -4.90 -6.90
CA GLN A 136 0.56 -5.92 -7.73
C GLN A 136 -0.18 -7.26 -7.71
N THR A 137 0.14 -8.10 -8.72
CA THR A 137 -0.36 -9.49 -8.78
C THR A 137 0.27 -10.37 -7.70
N LEU A 138 -0.44 -11.42 -7.31
CA LEU A 138 0.03 -12.37 -6.30
C LEU A 138 1.40 -12.99 -6.63
N GLU A 139 1.65 -13.32 -7.90
CA GLU A 139 2.90 -13.91 -8.35
C GLU A 139 4.09 -12.99 -8.10
N ASN A 140 3.94 -11.70 -8.41
CA ASN A 140 4.97 -10.70 -8.20
C ASN A 140 5.29 -10.57 -6.70
N VAL A 141 4.24 -10.43 -5.89
CA VAL A 141 4.39 -10.25 -4.42
C VAL A 141 5.03 -11.46 -3.77
N LYS A 142 4.59 -12.68 -4.09
CA LYS A 142 5.20 -13.90 -3.55
C LYS A 142 6.68 -14.00 -3.88
N GLY A 143 7.07 -13.59 -5.09
CA GLY A 143 8.46 -13.62 -5.53
C GLY A 143 9.36 -12.80 -4.63
N PHE A 144 9.06 -11.53 -4.43
CA PHE A 144 9.89 -10.64 -3.62
C PHE A 144 9.74 -10.91 -2.11
N ALA A 145 8.55 -11.30 -1.64
CA ALA A 145 8.35 -11.63 -0.22
C ALA A 145 9.22 -12.82 0.21
N ILE A 146 9.27 -13.87 -0.59
CA ILE A 146 10.14 -15.04 -0.30
C ILE A 146 11.62 -14.64 -0.36
N GLN A 147 12.02 -13.80 -1.32
CA GLN A 147 13.40 -13.33 -1.45
C GLN A 147 13.82 -12.39 -0.32
N GLY A 148 12.92 -11.52 0.10
CA GLY A 148 13.19 -10.50 1.13
C GLY A 148 13.01 -11.02 2.55
N LEU A 149 11.81 -11.49 2.89
CA LEU A 149 11.45 -11.93 4.24
C LEU A 149 11.84 -13.38 4.54
N GLY A 150 12.09 -14.17 3.50
CA GLY A 150 12.40 -15.58 3.63
C GLY A 150 11.17 -16.48 3.70
N SER A 151 11.42 -17.76 3.43
CA SER A 151 10.36 -18.77 3.36
C SER A 151 9.72 -19.04 4.73
N GLU A 152 10.45 -18.81 5.81
CA GLU A 152 9.96 -19.02 7.16
C GLU A 152 8.80 -18.06 7.49
N ILE A 153 9.01 -16.78 7.35
CA ILE A 153 7.97 -15.76 7.62
C ILE A 153 6.81 -15.91 6.64
N VAL A 154 7.09 -16.06 5.35
CA VAL A 154 6.05 -16.16 4.32
C VAL A 154 5.12 -17.36 4.53
N HIS A 155 5.62 -18.46 5.09
CA HIS A 155 4.84 -19.67 5.35
C HIS A 155 4.52 -19.91 6.84
N SER A 156 4.72 -18.93 7.71
CA SER A 156 4.44 -19.04 9.14
C SER A 156 2.94 -19.19 9.46
N GLY A 157 2.10 -18.51 8.70
CA GLY A 157 0.70 -18.27 9.04
C GLY A 157 0.42 -16.83 9.52
N ASP A 158 1.48 -16.08 9.86
CA ASP A 158 1.38 -14.70 10.38
C ASP A 158 1.63 -13.64 9.29
N LEU A 159 1.71 -14.07 8.01
CA LEU A 159 1.81 -13.17 6.88
C LEU A 159 0.65 -13.40 5.91
N SER A 160 -0.09 -12.34 5.61
CA SER A 160 -1.13 -12.32 4.60
C SER A 160 -0.78 -11.34 3.47
N ILE A 161 -1.27 -11.63 2.27
CA ILE A 161 -1.06 -10.83 1.07
C ILE A 161 -2.42 -10.42 0.54
N VAL A 162 -2.67 -9.11 0.54
CA VAL A 162 -3.77 -8.45 -0.17
C VAL A 162 -3.20 -7.95 -1.48
N TYR A 163 -3.67 -8.48 -2.60
CA TYR A 163 -3.12 -8.22 -3.93
C TYR A 163 -4.17 -7.63 -4.88
N GLU A 164 -3.70 -7.03 -5.97
CA GLU A 164 -4.54 -6.33 -6.96
C GLU A 164 -5.52 -5.35 -6.29
N ALA A 165 -4.97 -4.51 -5.39
CA ALA A 165 -5.72 -3.49 -4.65
C ALA A 165 -6.96 -4.02 -3.88
N GLY A 166 -6.93 -5.27 -3.42
CA GLY A 166 -8.00 -5.87 -2.61
C GLY A 166 -8.92 -6.83 -3.35
N THR A 167 -8.60 -7.19 -4.61
CA THR A 167 -9.41 -8.18 -5.35
C THR A 167 -9.15 -9.61 -4.88
N GLY A 168 -8.01 -9.85 -4.22
CA GLY A 168 -7.69 -11.15 -3.65
C GLY A 168 -6.88 -11.07 -2.38
N VAL A 169 -7.02 -12.10 -1.55
CA VAL A 169 -6.29 -12.28 -0.30
C VAL A 169 -5.71 -13.68 -0.25
N PHE A 170 -4.47 -13.81 0.22
CA PHE A 170 -3.79 -15.07 0.36
C PHE A 170 -2.87 -15.11 1.58
N THR A 171 -3.03 -16.12 2.42
CA THR A 171 -2.17 -16.39 3.59
C THR A 171 -1.40 -17.68 3.36
N PRO A 172 -0.16 -17.63 2.81
CA PRO A 172 0.57 -18.81 2.35
C PRO A 172 0.76 -19.91 3.40
N GLY A 173 0.98 -19.52 4.66
CA GLY A 173 1.20 -20.47 5.76
C GLY A 173 -0.02 -21.31 6.11
N HIS A 174 -1.21 -20.86 5.80
CA HIS A 174 -2.46 -21.61 6.01
C HIS A 174 -2.83 -22.51 4.82
N GLY A 175 -2.01 -22.53 3.75
CA GLY A 175 -2.20 -23.37 2.58
C GLY A 175 -3.02 -22.74 1.46
N ALA A 176 -3.14 -23.49 0.35
CA ALA A 176 -3.75 -22.99 -0.89
C ALA A 176 -5.22 -22.58 -0.72
N ASP A 177 -5.93 -23.24 0.19
CA ASP A 177 -7.36 -23.01 0.42
C ASP A 177 -7.67 -21.62 1.03
N THR A 178 -6.62 -20.90 1.50
CA THR A 178 -6.76 -19.52 1.98
C THR A 178 -6.63 -18.47 0.88
N LYS A 179 -6.38 -18.86 -0.37
CA LYS A 179 -6.51 -17.95 -1.50
C LYS A 179 -8.00 -17.66 -1.73
N GLN A 180 -8.39 -16.45 -1.44
CA GLN A 180 -9.75 -15.96 -1.62
C GLN A 180 -9.77 -14.98 -2.79
N LEU A 181 -10.62 -15.24 -3.76
CA LEU A 181 -10.87 -14.40 -4.93
C LEU A 181 -12.11 -13.58 -4.64
N LEU A 182 -11.96 -12.41 -4.00
CA LEU A 182 -13.07 -11.61 -3.51
C LEU A 182 -13.99 -11.13 -4.65
N TYR A 183 -13.47 -11.01 -5.88
CA TYR A 183 -14.28 -10.67 -7.05
C TYR A 183 -15.30 -11.75 -7.43
N GLU A 184 -15.17 -12.99 -6.95
CA GLU A 184 -16.17 -14.04 -7.17
C GLU A 184 -17.46 -13.79 -6.37
N ASP A 185 -17.38 -13.00 -5.30
CA ASP A 185 -18.51 -12.63 -4.45
C ASP A 185 -19.30 -11.41 -4.98
N LEU A 186 -18.78 -10.71 -5.99
CA LEU A 186 -19.48 -9.59 -6.62
C LEU A 186 -20.73 -10.03 -7.37
N ASP A 187 -21.69 -9.11 -7.52
CA ASP A 187 -22.87 -9.34 -8.33
C ASP A 187 -22.53 -9.73 -9.76
N ALA A 188 -23.37 -10.58 -10.34
CA ALA A 188 -23.20 -11.07 -11.71
C ALA A 188 -23.18 -9.93 -12.74
N GLU A 189 -23.89 -8.82 -12.50
CA GLU A 189 -23.89 -7.63 -13.36
C GLU A 189 -22.49 -7.02 -13.43
N ILE A 190 -21.89 -6.70 -12.30
CA ILE A 190 -20.54 -6.11 -12.23
C ILE A 190 -19.51 -7.06 -12.83
N ARG A 191 -19.56 -8.36 -12.50
CA ARG A 191 -18.66 -9.35 -13.11
C ARG A 191 -18.77 -9.38 -14.63
N THR A 192 -20.01 -9.30 -15.16
CA THR A 192 -20.25 -9.28 -16.61
C THR A 192 -19.61 -8.05 -17.28
N VAL A 193 -19.74 -6.86 -16.66
CA VAL A 193 -19.08 -5.64 -17.16
C VAL A 193 -17.56 -5.82 -17.22
N PHE A 194 -16.93 -6.32 -16.14
CA PHE A 194 -15.48 -6.54 -16.11
C PHE A 194 -15.03 -7.60 -17.12
N ASP A 195 -15.76 -8.70 -17.27
CA ASP A 195 -15.45 -9.76 -18.25
C ASP A 195 -15.53 -9.23 -19.68
N ASP A 196 -16.54 -8.37 -20.00
CA ASP A 196 -16.68 -7.74 -21.31
C ASP A 196 -15.50 -6.80 -21.57
N VAL A 197 -15.21 -5.87 -20.65
CA VAL A 197 -14.08 -4.94 -20.77
C VAL A 197 -12.75 -5.69 -20.96
N ARG A 198 -12.46 -6.69 -20.11
CA ARG A 198 -11.21 -7.48 -20.20
C ARG A 198 -11.07 -8.20 -21.53
N SER A 199 -12.16 -8.74 -22.05
CA SER A 199 -12.15 -9.49 -23.32
C SER A 199 -11.85 -8.59 -24.53
N ARG A 200 -12.20 -7.31 -24.45
CA ARG A 200 -12.16 -6.33 -25.55
C ARG A 200 -10.99 -5.35 -25.46
N VAL A 201 -10.45 -5.08 -24.27
CA VAL A 201 -9.48 -4.00 -24.02
C VAL A 201 -8.27 -4.00 -24.95
N LEU A 202 -7.66 -5.14 -25.24
CA LEU A 202 -6.56 -5.22 -26.21
C LEU A 202 -7.02 -5.47 -27.65
N PRO A 203 -7.98 -6.39 -27.90
CA PRO A 203 -8.44 -6.64 -29.28
C PRO A 203 -9.00 -5.41 -29.98
N GLU A 204 -9.71 -4.54 -29.30
CA GLU A 204 -10.38 -3.37 -29.86
C GLU A 204 -9.56 -2.08 -29.71
N ALA A 205 -8.46 -2.09 -28.93
CA ALA A 205 -7.62 -0.91 -28.73
C ALA A 205 -7.08 -0.36 -30.06
N PRO A 206 -7.01 0.98 -30.21
CA PRO A 206 -6.30 1.64 -31.29
C PRO A 206 -4.85 1.14 -31.42
N GLU A 207 -4.30 1.18 -32.64
CA GLU A 207 -2.97 0.61 -32.92
C GLU A 207 -1.87 1.24 -32.05
N ASP A 208 -1.95 2.55 -31.79
CA ASP A 208 -0.99 3.28 -30.96
C ASP A 208 -1.04 2.81 -29.51
N LEU A 209 -2.23 2.59 -28.93
CA LEU A 209 -2.39 2.03 -27.59
C LEU A 209 -1.89 0.59 -27.51
N ARG A 210 -2.21 -0.25 -28.49
CA ARG A 210 -1.71 -1.64 -28.53
C ARG A 210 -0.19 -1.77 -28.60
N ARG A 211 0.47 -0.76 -29.18
CA ARG A 211 1.93 -0.72 -29.30
C ARG A 211 2.58 -0.02 -28.11
N GLY A 212 1.91 0.97 -27.55
CA GLY A 212 2.43 1.82 -26.46
C GLY A 212 2.17 1.30 -25.07
N CYS A 213 1.12 0.48 -24.89
CA CYS A 213 0.71 -0.07 -23.61
C CYS A 213 0.76 -1.60 -23.59
N HIS A 214 0.78 -2.12 -22.36
CA HIS A 214 0.44 -3.51 -22.07
C HIS A 214 -0.65 -3.55 -21.00
N LEU A 215 -1.40 -4.64 -20.98
CA LEU A 215 -2.33 -4.94 -19.91
C LEU A 215 -1.55 -5.59 -18.77
N GLN A 216 -1.68 -5.07 -17.57
CA GLN A 216 -1.12 -5.73 -16.38
C GLN A 216 -1.79 -7.09 -16.19
N GLY A 217 -1.03 -8.07 -15.70
CA GLY A 217 -1.50 -9.45 -15.55
C GLY A 217 -2.43 -9.67 -14.36
N ASN A 218 -3.35 -8.71 -14.08
CA ASN A 218 -4.34 -8.80 -13.01
C ASN A 218 -5.36 -9.91 -13.28
N GLU A 219 -5.90 -10.50 -12.22
CA GLU A 219 -6.98 -11.49 -12.31
C GLU A 219 -8.33 -10.81 -12.56
N PHE A 220 -8.57 -9.63 -11.97
CA PHE A 220 -9.87 -8.92 -12.07
C PHE A 220 -9.73 -7.48 -12.61
N ASN A 221 -8.96 -6.60 -12.01
CA ASN A 221 -8.83 -5.21 -12.44
C ASN A 221 -8.28 -5.11 -13.87
N VAL A 222 -8.67 -4.08 -14.59
CA VAL A 222 -8.21 -3.82 -15.96
C VAL A 222 -7.27 -2.62 -15.94
N THR A 223 -5.96 -2.87 -15.92
CA THR A 223 -4.93 -1.85 -15.77
C THR A 223 -4.06 -1.80 -17.04
N MET A 224 -4.11 -0.68 -17.76
CA MET A 224 -3.21 -0.39 -18.87
C MET A 224 -1.99 0.41 -18.38
N LYS A 225 -0.79 -0.09 -18.69
CA LYS A 225 0.48 0.57 -18.36
C LYS A 225 1.30 0.81 -19.61
N PRO A 226 2.13 1.89 -19.65
CA PRO A 226 3.01 2.13 -20.77
C PRO A 226 4.07 1.04 -20.87
N ASN A 227 4.46 0.68 -22.07
CA ASN A 227 5.58 -0.23 -22.27
C ASN A 227 6.88 0.42 -21.79
N TYR A 228 7.80 -0.39 -21.22
CA TYR A 228 9.05 0.09 -20.61
C TYR A 228 9.97 0.87 -21.59
N GLU A 229 9.83 0.64 -22.90
CA GLU A 229 10.57 1.38 -23.94
C GLU A 229 10.00 2.77 -24.21
N THR A 230 8.84 3.09 -23.63
CA THR A 230 8.14 4.36 -23.80
C THR A 230 8.83 5.43 -22.96
N GLY A 231 9.34 6.50 -23.55
CA GLY A 231 9.92 7.63 -22.80
C GLY A 231 8.82 8.38 -22.03
N SER A 232 9.18 9.09 -20.95
CA SER A 232 8.22 9.70 -20.01
C SER A 232 7.18 10.63 -20.65
N SER A 233 7.56 11.45 -21.66
CA SER A 233 6.61 12.31 -22.39
C SER A 233 5.58 11.50 -23.18
N ARG A 234 6.04 10.43 -23.81
CA ARG A 234 5.17 9.53 -24.57
C ARG A 234 4.30 8.67 -23.65
N ALA A 235 4.83 8.30 -22.47
CA ALA A 235 4.05 7.56 -21.48
C ALA A 235 2.83 8.36 -21.03
N ARG A 236 2.99 9.66 -20.78
CA ARG A 236 1.86 10.55 -20.46
C ARG A 236 0.80 10.55 -21.56
N GLU A 237 1.19 10.88 -22.80
CA GLU A 237 0.29 10.91 -23.95
C GLU A 237 -0.48 9.59 -24.11
N ILE A 238 0.23 8.47 -24.00
CA ILE A 238 -0.36 7.13 -24.15
C ILE A 238 -1.34 6.80 -23.01
N ILE A 239 -1.04 7.19 -21.76
CA ILE A 239 -1.93 6.91 -20.64
C ILE A 239 -3.15 7.84 -20.64
N ASP A 240 -3.02 9.09 -21.11
CA ASP A 240 -4.15 9.98 -21.34
C ASP A 240 -5.11 9.40 -22.38
N GLU A 241 -4.59 8.89 -23.51
CA GLU A 241 -5.39 8.19 -24.53
C GLU A 241 -6.01 6.89 -23.97
N ALA A 242 -5.26 6.13 -23.16
CA ALA A 242 -5.72 4.89 -22.55
C ALA A 242 -6.87 5.13 -21.57
N LEU A 243 -6.82 6.19 -20.78
CA LEU A 243 -7.91 6.58 -19.88
C LEU A 243 -9.21 6.80 -20.64
N ILE A 244 -9.18 7.61 -21.69
CA ILE A 244 -10.38 7.89 -22.50
C ILE A 244 -10.92 6.62 -23.14
N TYR A 245 -10.02 5.80 -23.68
CA TYR A 245 -10.40 4.52 -24.29
C TYR A 245 -11.05 3.56 -23.28
N LEU A 246 -10.49 3.46 -22.07
CA LEU A 246 -11.05 2.62 -21.01
C LEU A 246 -12.42 3.09 -20.54
N ILE A 247 -12.61 4.42 -20.36
CA ILE A 247 -13.92 4.99 -20.01
C ILE A 247 -14.97 4.69 -21.09
N ASP A 248 -14.60 4.80 -22.38
CA ASP A 248 -15.51 4.51 -23.48
C ASP A 248 -15.86 3.01 -23.55
N LEU A 249 -14.88 2.15 -23.35
CA LEU A 249 -15.06 0.71 -23.32
C LEU A 249 -15.94 0.28 -22.15
N LEU A 250 -15.74 0.89 -20.97
CA LEU A 250 -16.58 0.71 -19.80
C LEU A 250 -18.01 1.14 -20.09
N ALA A 251 -18.21 2.31 -20.70
CA ALA A 251 -19.51 2.82 -21.07
C ALA A 251 -20.29 1.85 -21.99
N ASP A 252 -19.59 1.26 -22.96
CA ASP A 252 -20.18 0.26 -23.86
C ASP A 252 -20.57 -1.01 -23.09
N ALA A 253 -19.70 -1.49 -22.19
CA ALA A 253 -19.94 -2.68 -21.39
C ALA A 253 -21.13 -2.48 -20.44
N VAL A 254 -21.17 -1.35 -19.70
CA VAL A 254 -22.29 -1.00 -18.82
C VAL A 254 -23.56 -0.83 -19.63
N GLY A 255 -23.50 -0.12 -20.76
CA GLY A 255 -24.66 0.05 -21.65
C GLY A 255 -25.22 -1.28 -22.18
N ALA A 256 -24.41 -2.34 -22.23
CA ALA A 256 -24.87 -3.67 -22.62
C ALA A 256 -25.67 -4.39 -21.52
N THR A 257 -25.50 -4.01 -20.26
CA THR A 257 -26.27 -4.57 -19.13
C THR A 257 -27.58 -3.82 -18.85
N LEU A 258 -27.66 -2.54 -19.29
CA LEU A 258 -28.88 -1.75 -19.10
C LEU A 258 -29.99 -2.18 -20.08
N GLU A 259 -31.19 -2.48 -19.57
CA GLU A 259 -32.35 -2.92 -20.38
C GLU A 259 -32.86 -1.82 -21.32
N ASP A 260 -32.70 -0.55 -20.95
CA ASP A 260 -33.24 0.61 -21.68
C ASP A 260 -32.24 1.26 -22.66
N GLY A 261 -31.06 0.67 -22.85
CA GLY A 261 -30.03 1.20 -23.77
C GLY A 261 -30.34 0.86 -25.23
N ASP A 262 -30.61 1.88 -26.04
CA ASP A 262 -30.81 1.73 -27.50
C ASP A 262 -29.45 1.68 -28.21
N ALA A 263 -29.19 0.64 -29.02
CA ALA A 263 -28.02 0.57 -29.88
C ALA A 263 -28.25 1.48 -31.11
N ASP A 264 -27.38 2.48 -31.29
CA ASP A 264 -27.38 3.23 -32.53
C ASP A 264 -26.72 2.42 -33.67
N GLY A 265 -27.03 2.78 -34.92
CA GLY A 265 -26.50 2.07 -36.10
C GLY A 265 -24.99 2.20 -36.33
N ASN A 266 -24.26 2.86 -35.41
CA ASN A 266 -22.85 3.17 -35.50
C ASN A 266 -22.02 2.49 -34.38
N GLY A 267 -22.63 1.59 -33.57
CA GLY A 267 -21.95 0.77 -32.56
C GLY A 267 -21.89 1.39 -31.15
N GLY A 268 -22.33 2.65 -30.96
CA GLY A 268 -22.50 3.27 -29.65
C GLY A 268 -23.91 3.10 -29.10
N ARG A 269 -24.05 3.06 -27.78
CA ARG A 269 -25.36 3.03 -27.12
C ARG A 269 -25.75 4.43 -26.64
N THR A 270 -27.05 4.75 -26.74
CA THR A 270 -27.60 6.02 -26.26
C THR A 270 -28.55 5.79 -25.11
N LEU A 271 -28.56 6.70 -24.14
CA LEU A 271 -29.48 6.73 -23.03
C LEU A 271 -29.92 8.18 -22.80
N ALA A 272 -31.22 8.40 -22.65
CA ALA A 272 -31.78 9.75 -22.53
C ALA A 272 -31.41 10.70 -23.72
N GLY A 273 -31.14 10.14 -24.90
CA GLY A 273 -30.84 10.91 -26.12
C GLY A 273 -29.35 11.27 -26.31
N GLU A 274 -28.47 10.90 -25.40
CA GLU A 274 -27.04 11.13 -25.46
C GLU A 274 -26.26 9.79 -25.46
N PRO A 275 -25.04 9.74 -26.06
CA PRO A 275 -24.17 8.57 -25.96
C PRO A 275 -23.83 8.24 -24.48
N ILE A 276 -23.92 6.97 -24.11
CA ILE A 276 -23.57 6.52 -22.75
C ILE A 276 -22.14 6.91 -22.40
N ALA A 277 -21.22 6.85 -23.36
CA ALA A 277 -19.84 7.30 -23.16
C ALA A 277 -19.73 8.76 -22.70
N HIS A 278 -20.61 9.65 -23.16
CA HIS A 278 -20.61 11.04 -22.71
C HIS A 278 -21.05 11.15 -21.24
N TRP A 279 -22.08 10.43 -20.84
CA TRP A 279 -22.51 10.37 -19.44
C TRP A 279 -21.43 9.79 -18.52
N THR A 280 -20.79 8.72 -18.94
CA THR A 280 -19.73 8.05 -18.19
C THR A 280 -18.50 8.96 -18.02
N ARG A 281 -18.11 9.69 -19.09
CA ARG A 281 -17.02 10.68 -19.00
C ARG A 281 -17.38 11.84 -18.07
N ALA A 282 -18.61 12.37 -18.12
CA ALA A 282 -19.08 13.42 -17.22
C ALA A 282 -19.04 12.97 -15.76
N PHE A 283 -19.51 11.76 -15.50
CA PHE A 283 -19.55 11.16 -14.17
C PHE A 283 -18.16 11.06 -13.54
N TYR A 284 -17.20 10.44 -14.22
CA TYR A 284 -15.83 10.29 -13.66
C TYR A 284 -15.04 11.61 -13.63
N ALA A 285 -15.30 12.52 -14.55
CA ALA A 285 -14.70 13.86 -14.51
C ALA A 285 -15.18 14.71 -13.33
N ASP A 286 -16.38 14.45 -12.83
CA ASP A 286 -16.89 15.12 -11.62
C ASP A 286 -16.26 14.58 -10.34
N GLN A 287 -15.98 13.30 -10.30
CA GLN A 287 -15.38 12.63 -9.15
C GLN A 287 -13.88 12.87 -9.04
N ASP A 288 -13.14 12.95 -10.17
CA ASP A 288 -11.69 13.12 -10.15
C ASP A 288 -11.24 14.30 -11.04
N PRO A 289 -10.65 15.36 -10.44
CA PRO A 289 -10.15 16.51 -11.19
C PRO A 289 -8.99 16.17 -12.14
N GLU A 290 -8.23 15.10 -11.92
CA GLU A 290 -7.17 14.67 -12.82
C GLU A 290 -7.77 14.04 -14.09
N ILE A 291 -8.80 13.20 -13.94
CA ILE A 291 -9.59 12.68 -15.08
C ILE A 291 -10.23 13.82 -15.87
N ARG A 292 -10.83 14.79 -15.18
CA ARG A 292 -11.38 16.00 -15.83
C ARG A 292 -10.33 16.71 -16.66
N ALA A 293 -9.15 16.96 -16.09
CA ALA A 293 -8.07 17.66 -16.78
C ALA A 293 -7.60 16.93 -18.04
N VAL A 294 -7.51 15.60 -18.00
CA VAL A 294 -7.18 14.78 -19.18
C VAL A 294 -8.28 14.91 -20.23
N LEU A 295 -9.55 14.74 -19.88
CA LEU A 295 -10.67 14.85 -20.82
C LEU A 295 -10.76 16.24 -21.47
N GLU A 296 -10.50 17.32 -20.71
CA GLU A 296 -10.46 18.69 -21.22
C GLU A 296 -9.28 18.89 -22.19
N SER A 297 -8.08 18.41 -21.84
CA SER A 297 -6.88 18.58 -22.67
C SER A 297 -6.98 17.86 -24.01
N GLU A 298 -7.62 16.69 -24.02
CA GLU A 298 -7.84 15.86 -25.20
C GLU A 298 -9.12 16.22 -25.97
N GLY A 299 -9.88 17.24 -25.50
CA GLY A 299 -11.14 17.66 -26.13
C GLY A 299 -12.25 16.61 -26.06
N ALA A 300 -12.16 15.72 -25.10
CA ALA A 300 -13.09 14.62 -24.86
C ALA A 300 -14.10 14.88 -23.73
N TYR A 301 -13.97 16.02 -23.02
CA TYR A 301 -14.90 16.41 -21.96
C TYR A 301 -16.26 16.78 -22.54
N PRO A 302 -17.36 16.11 -22.10
CA PRO A 302 -18.70 16.41 -22.61
C PRO A 302 -19.27 17.67 -21.94
N ASP A 303 -20.08 18.44 -22.70
CA ASP A 303 -20.85 19.56 -22.15
C ASP A 303 -22.22 19.04 -21.63
N LEU A 304 -22.17 18.30 -20.54
CA LEU A 304 -23.33 17.69 -19.88
C LEU A 304 -23.34 18.03 -18.39
N ASP A 305 -24.57 18.15 -17.86
CA ASP A 305 -24.79 18.30 -16.44
C ASP A 305 -24.70 16.93 -15.76
N VAL A 306 -23.78 16.74 -14.83
CA VAL A 306 -23.58 15.48 -14.09
C VAL A 306 -24.84 15.10 -13.29
N ASP A 307 -25.56 16.10 -12.75
CA ASP A 307 -26.81 15.87 -12.01
C ASP A 307 -27.94 15.28 -12.89
N ALA A 308 -27.73 15.25 -14.22
CA ALA A 308 -28.68 14.68 -15.18
C ALA A 308 -28.27 13.29 -15.66
N VAL A 309 -27.24 12.68 -15.08
CA VAL A 309 -26.88 11.26 -15.37
C VAL A 309 -28.08 10.38 -15.05
N PRO A 310 -28.50 9.48 -15.96
CA PRO A 310 -29.66 8.64 -15.71
C PRO A 310 -29.43 7.68 -14.52
N ASP A 311 -30.39 7.61 -13.59
CA ASP A 311 -30.30 6.83 -12.34
C ASP A 311 -29.82 5.38 -12.55
N ALA A 312 -30.28 4.71 -13.63
CA ALA A 312 -29.90 3.34 -13.93
C ALA A 312 -28.42 3.20 -14.32
N LEU A 313 -27.86 4.21 -14.98
CA LEU A 313 -26.44 4.27 -15.33
C LEU A 313 -25.61 4.62 -14.11
N GLU A 314 -26.01 5.66 -13.38
CA GLU A 314 -25.35 6.12 -12.15
C GLU A 314 -25.18 4.98 -11.13
N ALA A 315 -26.24 4.21 -10.88
CA ALA A 315 -26.23 3.07 -9.95
C ALA A 315 -25.19 1.99 -10.28
N VAL A 316 -24.79 1.83 -11.54
CA VAL A 316 -23.71 0.92 -11.94
C VAL A 316 -22.37 1.60 -11.84
N LEU A 317 -22.25 2.87 -12.28
CA LEU A 317 -20.98 3.61 -12.25
C LEU A 317 -20.50 3.87 -10.82
N GLU A 318 -21.40 4.10 -9.86
CA GLU A 318 -21.07 4.26 -8.43
C GLU A 318 -20.41 3.02 -7.79
N ARG A 319 -20.43 1.87 -8.47
CA ARG A 319 -19.82 0.61 -8.03
C ARG A 319 -18.46 0.34 -8.68
N ILE A 320 -18.07 1.16 -9.67
CA ILE A 320 -16.88 0.97 -10.48
C ILE A 320 -15.93 2.15 -10.31
N ASP A 321 -14.68 1.86 -10.01
CA ASP A 321 -13.62 2.85 -9.90
C ASP A 321 -12.90 3.02 -11.25
N VAL A 322 -12.64 4.26 -11.62
CA VAL A 322 -11.70 4.59 -12.71
C VAL A 322 -10.58 5.40 -12.11
N ALA A 323 -9.38 4.86 -12.13
CA ALA A 323 -8.20 5.50 -11.58
C ALA A 323 -7.24 5.93 -12.69
N TYR A 324 -6.67 7.12 -12.52
CA TYR A 324 -5.66 7.68 -13.40
C TYR A 324 -4.38 7.99 -12.60
N TYR A 325 -3.27 7.49 -13.08
CA TYR A 325 -1.94 7.75 -12.54
C TYR A 325 -1.09 8.33 -13.67
N GLU A 326 -0.76 9.61 -13.60
CA GLU A 326 -0.07 10.35 -14.65
C GLU A 326 1.19 9.62 -15.15
N ALA A 327 1.24 9.31 -16.43
CA ALA A 327 2.34 8.60 -17.10
C ALA A 327 2.63 7.18 -16.57
N ASP A 328 1.84 6.64 -15.65
CA ASP A 328 2.04 5.30 -15.07
C ASP A 328 0.93 4.31 -15.43
N ALA A 329 -0.34 4.66 -15.21
CA ALA A 329 -1.44 3.75 -15.45
C ALA A 329 -2.79 4.43 -15.67
N ALA A 330 -3.67 3.74 -16.42
CA ALA A 330 -5.12 3.94 -16.39
C ALA A 330 -5.77 2.61 -16.02
N GLU A 331 -6.70 2.63 -15.05
CA GLU A 331 -7.26 1.42 -14.46
C GLU A 331 -8.78 1.50 -14.31
N ILE A 332 -9.44 0.36 -14.49
CA ILE A 332 -10.82 0.12 -14.06
C ILE A 332 -10.79 -0.92 -12.95
N GLY A 333 -11.34 -0.58 -11.80
CA GLY A 333 -11.46 -1.42 -10.63
C GLY A 333 -12.89 -1.42 -10.06
N SER A 334 -13.18 -2.24 -9.07
CA SER A 334 -14.45 -2.20 -8.35
C SER A 334 -14.32 -1.38 -7.08
N LEU A 335 -15.28 -0.49 -6.80
CA LEU A 335 -15.35 0.22 -5.52
C LEU A 335 -15.80 -0.70 -4.37
N GLU A 336 -16.43 -1.85 -4.70
CA GLU A 336 -16.79 -2.87 -3.72
C GLU A 336 -15.58 -3.73 -3.30
N LEU A 337 -14.50 -3.71 -4.09
CA LEU A 337 -13.23 -4.38 -3.81
C LEU A 337 -12.13 -3.32 -3.76
N ASN A 338 -11.64 -3.08 -2.59
CA ASN A 338 -10.56 -2.12 -2.36
C ASN A 338 -9.62 -2.65 -1.28
N LYS A 339 -8.52 -1.95 -1.04
CA LYS A 339 -7.54 -2.38 -0.04
C LYS A 339 -8.15 -2.57 1.36
N VAL A 340 -9.21 -1.81 1.74
CA VAL A 340 -9.89 -1.96 3.04
C VAL A 340 -10.53 -3.33 3.16
N VAL A 341 -11.35 -3.72 2.18
CA VAL A 341 -12.03 -5.03 2.16
C VAL A 341 -11.00 -6.17 2.20
N GLY A 342 -9.91 -6.02 1.44
CA GLY A 342 -8.81 -6.98 1.47
C GLY A 342 -8.12 -7.07 2.83
N VAL A 343 -7.87 -5.94 3.47
CA VAL A 343 -7.26 -5.87 4.82
C VAL A 343 -8.18 -6.49 5.87
N GLU A 344 -9.47 -6.13 5.89
CA GLU A 344 -10.43 -6.75 6.82
C GLU A 344 -10.46 -8.28 6.67
N ARG A 345 -10.46 -8.77 5.43
CA ARG A 345 -10.41 -10.22 5.19
C ARG A 345 -9.08 -10.84 5.63
N ALA A 346 -7.96 -10.16 5.46
CA ALA A 346 -6.66 -10.62 5.93
C ALA A 346 -6.62 -10.68 7.48
N LEU A 347 -7.17 -9.67 8.15
CA LEU A 347 -7.29 -9.64 9.62
C LEU A 347 -8.14 -10.80 10.15
N ASP A 348 -9.25 -11.12 9.48
CA ASP A 348 -10.08 -12.29 9.80
C ASP A 348 -9.28 -13.61 9.72
N VAL A 349 -8.48 -13.80 8.66
CA VAL A 349 -7.67 -15.03 8.49
C VAL A 349 -6.53 -15.10 9.52
N LEU A 350 -5.98 -13.94 9.92
CA LEU A 350 -4.91 -13.84 10.92
C LEU A 350 -5.44 -13.85 12.37
N ASP A 351 -6.75 -13.96 12.58
CA ASP A 351 -7.41 -13.97 13.91
C ASP A 351 -7.10 -12.71 14.75
N VAL A 352 -7.05 -11.54 14.08
CA VAL A 352 -6.82 -10.24 14.72
C VAL A 352 -8.18 -9.58 15.01
N GLU A 353 -8.74 -9.83 16.21
CA GLU A 353 -10.09 -9.35 16.58
C GLU A 353 -10.16 -7.84 16.91
N ASP A 354 -9.12 -7.26 17.48
CA ASP A 354 -9.03 -5.83 17.87
C ASP A 354 -7.77 -5.20 17.28
N PRO A 355 -7.79 -4.86 15.97
CA PRO A 355 -6.62 -4.34 15.31
C PRO A 355 -6.23 -2.95 15.83
N PHE A 356 -4.94 -2.74 16.02
CA PHE A 356 -4.32 -1.43 16.10
C PHE A 356 -3.12 -1.46 15.16
N ALA A 357 -3.39 -1.12 13.91
CA ALA A 357 -2.47 -1.34 12.81
C ALA A 357 -1.45 -0.19 12.67
N LEU A 358 -0.26 -0.49 12.18
CA LEU A 358 0.52 0.49 11.44
C LEU A 358 0.18 0.33 9.96
N VAL A 359 -0.42 1.34 9.35
CA VAL A 359 -0.71 1.38 7.91
C VAL A 359 0.32 2.27 7.22
N MET A 360 1.08 1.70 6.29
CA MET A 360 2.05 2.45 5.48
C MET A 360 1.67 2.38 4.00
N GLY A 361 1.61 3.54 3.34
CA GLY A 361 1.26 3.62 1.92
C GLY A 361 1.48 5.01 1.33
N ASP A 362 1.46 5.12 0.00
CA ASP A 362 1.75 6.36 -0.73
C ASP A 362 0.61 6.83 -1.65
N SER A 363 -0.33 5.96 -1.96
CA SER A 363 -1.35 6.18 -2.99
C SER A 363 -2.74 6.46 -2.44
N LYS A 364 -3.65 6.94 -3.31
CA LYS A 364 -5.08 7.11 -2.99
C LYS A 364 -5.75 5.80 -2.52
N SER A 365 -5.27 4.64 -2.99
CA SER A 365 -5.82 3.36 -2.54
C SER A 365 -5.42 3.01 -1.11
N ASP A 366 -4.25 3.48 -0.65
CA ASP A 366 -3.78 3.34 0.73
C ASP A 366 -4.49 4.32 1.65
N LEU A 367 -4.78 5.52 1.16
CA LEU A 367 -5.54 6.53 1.89
C LEU A 367 -6.87 5.96 2.43
N ARG A 368 -7.58 5.16 1.63
CA ARG A 368 -8.82 4.51 2.10
C ARG A 368 -8.61 3.63 3.34
N VAL A 369 -7.46 2.93 3.43
CA VAL A 369 -7.11 2.12 4.61
C VAL A 369 -6.73 3.03 5.79
N MET A 370 -6.03 4.13 5.53
CA MET A 370 -5.69 5.13 6.55
C MET A 370 -6.94 5.82 7.12
N GLU A 371 -7.88 6.18 6.27
CA GLU A 371 -9.19 6.72 6.68
C GLU A 371 -9.97 5.70 7.53
N TRP A 372 -9.99 4.43 7.09
CA TRP A 372 -10.67 3.35 7.81
C TRP A 372 -10.10 3.16 9.22
N ILE A 373 -8.76 3.16 9.41
CA ILE A 373 -8.18 3.06 10.75
C ILE A 373 -8.46 4.30 11.60
N ALA A 374 -8.49 5.50 11.00
CA ALA A 374 -8.80 6.74 11.71
C ALA A 374 -10.26 6.77 12.19
N GLU A 375 -11.21 6.36 11.34
CA GLU A 375 -12.64 6.28 11.68
C GLU A 375 -12.96 5.25 12.78
N ASN A 376 -12.15 4.19 12.88
CA ASN A 376 -12.37 3.08 13.80
C ASN A 376 -11.42 3.10 15.02
N ASP A 377 -10.60 4.14 15.21
CA ASP A 377 -9.54 4.19 16.23
C ASP A 377 -8.63 2.95 16.18
N ALA A 378 -8.36 2.43 14.97
CA ALA A 378 -7.78 1.12 14.72
C ALA A 378 -6.31 1.17 14.29
N GLY A 379 -5.61 2.31 14.41
CA GLY A 379 -4.20 2.32 14.03
C GLY A 379 -3.53 3.68 13.91
N ILE A 380 -2.37 3.66 13.26
CA ILE A 380 -1.49 4.79 12.97
C ILE A 380 -1.19 4.76 11.48
N ALA A 381 -1.36 5.87 10.78
CA ALA A 381 -0.98 6.03 9.40
C ALA A 381 0.46 6.53 9.25
N ALA A 382 1.13 6.10 8.19
CA ALA A 382 2.44 6.62 7.80
C ALA A 382 2.57 6.72 6.29
N ALA A 383 3.03 7.87 5.79
CA ALA A 383 3.22 8.09 4.36
C ALA A 383 4.60 8.67 4.05
N PRO A 384 5.21 8.31 2.89
CA PRO A 384 6.41 8.98 2.45
C PRO A 384 6.10 10.42 2.00
N GLU A 385 7.08 11.32 2.08
CA GLU A 385 6.93 12.74 1.70
C GLU A 385 6.46 12.98 0.26
N HIS A 386 6.67 11.98 -0.61
CA HIS A 386 6.30 12.00 -2.03
C HIS A 386 5.00 11.26 -2.34
N ALA A 387 4.27 10.83 -1.32
CA ALA A 387 2.95 10.22 -1.48
C ALA A 387 1.96 11.17 -2.18
N SER A 388 0.81 10.65 -2.58
CA SER A 388 -0.24 11.48 -3.16
C SER A 388 -0.60 12.62 -2.21
N ARG A 389 -0.97 13.76 -2.77
CA ARG A 389 -1.26 14.96 -1.97
C ARG A 389 -2.30 14.69 -0.88
N ASP A 390 -3.36 13.99 -1.25
CA ASP A 390 -4.47 13.70 -0.33
C ASP A 390 -4.01 12.78 0.80
N THR A 391 -3.12 11.82 0.52
CA THR A 391 -2.52 10.94 1.52
C THR A 391 -1.65 11.72 2.50
N VAL A 392 -0.79 12.64 1.99
CA VAL A 392 0.04 13.48 2.85
C VAL A 392 -0.82 14.42 3.70
N GLU A 393 -1.85 15.06 3.11
CA GLU A 393 -2.76 15.94 3.84
C GLU A 393 -3.47 15.16 4.97
N HIS A 394 -3.98 13.97 4.72
CA HIS A 394 -4.62 13.14 5.74
C HIS A 394 -3.68 12.81 6.92
N VAL A 395 -2.46 12.34 6.63
CA VAL A 395 -1.48 11.99 7.68
C VAL A 395 -1.05 13.20 8.50
N LEU A 396 -0.98 14.39 7.88
CA LEU A 396 -0.69 15.64 8.59
C LEU A 396 -1.88 16.11 9.45
N GLU A 397 -3.12 15.96 8.96
CA GLU A 397 -4.33 16.33 9.71
C GLU A 397 -4.56 15.41 10.92
N THR A 398 -4.20 14.14 10.79
CA THR A 398 -4.25 13.18 11.88
C THR A 398 -3.04 13.26 12.82
N ASP A 399 -2.04 14.15 12.54
CA ASP A 399 -0.82 14.32 13.34
C ASP A 399 -0.10 12.96 13.56
N GLU A 400 0.26 12.31 12.41
CA GLU A 400 0.90 11.00 12.36
C GLU A 400 2.23 11.04 11.63
N LEU A 401 2.65 9.94 10.97
CA LEU A 401 4.04 9.77 10.58
C LEU A 401 4.29 10.09 9.10
N ILE A 402 5.08 11.12 8.82
CA ILE A 402 5.65 11.35 7.48
C ILE A 402 7.13 10.96 7.51
N PHE A 403 7.60 10.29 6.46
CA PHE A 403 8.99 9.87 6.34
C PHE A 403 9.60 10.21 4.98
N ASP A 404 10.92 10.36 4.96
CA ASP A 404 11.68 10.65 3.74
C ASP A 404 11.65 9.44 2.80
N ARG A 405 11.77 9.69 1.50
CA ARG A 405 11.84 8.66 0.47
C ARG A 405 12.92 7.61 0.80
N GLY A 406 12.53 6.34 0.79
CA GLY A 406 13.42 5.22 1.08
C GLY A 406 13.80 5.06 2.55
N LYS A 407 13.08 5.74 3.47
CA LYS A 407 13.30 5.71 4.91
C LYS A 407 12.15 5.06 5.69
N SER A 408 11.45 4.11 5.08
CA SER A 408 10.40 3.34 5.74
C SER A 408 10.86 2.69 7.07
N VAL A 409 12.14 2.34 7.17
CA VAL A 409 12.74 1.81 8.40
C VAL A 409 12.61 2.76 9.59
N ASP A 410 12.61 4.07 9.37
CA ASP A 410 12.51 5.05 10.46
C ASP A 410 11.14 5.01 11.13
N VAL A 411 10.07 4.79 10.34
CA VAL A 411 8.72 4.55 10.87
C VAL A 411 8.68 3.25 11.68
N LEU A 412 9.22 2.17 11.14
CA LEU A 412 9.26 0.88 11.82
C LEU A 412 10.02 0.95 13.15
N ARG A 413 11.15 1.66 13.20
CA ARG A 413 11.91 1.91 14.43
C ARG A 413 11.12 2.72 15.46
N THR A 414 10.37 3.73 15.00
CA THR A 414 9.50 4.53 15.86
C THR A 414 8.40 3.68 16.49
N VAL A 415 7.71 2.88 15.67
CA VAL A 415 6.64 1.99 16.14
C VAL A 415 7.18 0.83 16.97
N TYR A 416 8.38 0.33 16.68
CA TYR A 416 9.06 -0.63 17.55
C TYR A 416 9.29 -0.03 18.95
N ALA A 417 9.78 1.21 19.01
CA ALA A 417 9.97 1.91 20.27
C ALA A 417 8.63 2.12 21.01
N LEU A 418 7.55 2.49 20.29
CA LEU A 418 6.20 2.58 20.84
C LEU A 418 5.79 1.25 21.50
N ASN A 419 5.91 0.13 20.78
CA ASN A 419 5.52 -1.18 21.27
C ASN A 419 6.34 -1.61 22.51
N ARG A 420 7.63 -1.26 22.56
CA ARG A 420 8.48 -1.52 23.71
C ARG A 420 8.12 -0.65 24.93
N LEU A 421 7.89 0.64 24.70
CA LEU A 421 7.56 1.60 25.77
C LEU A 421 6.15 1.40 26.31
N ASN A 422 5.20 0.97 25.48
CA ASN A 422 3.84 0.65 25.90
C ASN A 422 3.79 -0.51 26.93
N ARG A 423 4.72 -1.47 26.86
CA ARG A 423 4.84 -2.59 27.82
C ARG A 423 5.24 -2.15 29.25
N LEU A 424 5.59 -0.88 29.44
CA LEU A 424 5.95 -0.33 30.76
C LEU A 424 4.74 0.13 31.59
N HIS A 425 3.52 -0.15 31.11
CA HIS A 425 2.27 0.11 31.86
C HIS A 425 1.96 -0.91 32.92
#